data_64d7444e68fa94e2252e93cff274193d
#
_entry.id   64d7444e68fa94e2252e93cff274193d
#
_cell.length_a   1.000
_cell.length_b   1.000
_cell.length_c   1.000
_cell.angle_alpha   90.00
_cell.angle_beta   90.00
_cell.angle_gamma   90.00
#
_symmetry.space_group_name_H-M   'P 1'
#
loop_
_entity.id
_entity.type
_entity.pdbx_description
1 polymer ?
#
loop_
_entity_poly.entity_id
_entity_poly.type
_entity_poly.pdbx_seq_one_letter_code
_entity_poly.pdbx_strand_id
1 'polypeptide(L)'
;LFLILLTKGLGWDFIKNINMENLDYSKVIVALDNFSVPMAEEIMDRWRSQVYGFKLNHLLYPYVGKYHNKIFCDYKLFDIPNTMCTVIEHLITSGADMVTVHMTNNKKSIETLKQYSQDIKLLGVTVLTSWDNEDVNNVYNSSLESCYNRSIDLMEDNGFYGMICSPQDLSVIKHTSLKKICPGIRLTPGIDDQVRTSSAEQAFSAGADYLVMGRSFFNNKQ
;
A
#
# COMPACT_ATOMS: atom_id res chain seq x y z
N LEU A 1 13.36 -19.57 -0.66
CA LEU A 1 14.38 -19.65 -1.72
C LEU A 1 14.98 -18.28 -2.02
N PHE A 2 14.15 -17.23 -2.11
CA PHE A 2 14.59 -15.84 -2.36
C PHE A 2 15.53 -15.32 -1.26
N LEU A 3 15.20 -15.56 0.01
CA LEU A 3 16.05 -15.18 1.16
C LEU A 3 17.40 -15.90 1.15
N ILE A 4 17.43 -17.16 0.70
CA ILE A 4 18.65 -18.00 0.65
C ILE A 4 19.60 -17.54 -0.48
N LEU A 5 19.08 -17.04 -1.58
CA LEU A 5 19.89 -16.51 -2.69
C LEU A 5 20.59 -15.20 -2.32
N LEU A 6 19.94 -14.35 -1.52
CA LEU A 6 20.49 -13.06 -1.08
C LEU A 6 21.61 -13.22 -0.01
N THR A 7 21.56 -14.27 0.81
CA THR A 7 22.61 -14.56 1.80
C THR A 7 23.91 -15.12 1.20
N LYS A 8 23.91 -15.51 -0.09
CA LYS A 8 25.07 -16.11 -0.78
C LYS A 8 25.87 -15.15 -1.67
N GLY A 9 25.73 -13.84 -1.51
CA GLY A 9 26.56 -12.85 -2.23
C GLY A 9 26.30 -12.72 -3.75
N LEU A 10 25.29 -13.40 -4.29
CA LEU A 10 24.89 -13.34 -5.71
C LEU A 10 23.84 -12.25 -6.00
N GLY A 11 23.54 -11.41 -5.01
CA GLY A 11 22.35 -10.58 -5.01
C GLY A 11 22.40 -9.27 -5.79
N TRP A 12 23.56 -8.71 -6.04
CA TRP A 12 23.67 -7.30 -6.44
C TRP A 12 23.50 -7.04 -7.94
N ASP A 13 23.89 -7.99 -8.80
CA ASP A 13 23.67 -7.87 -10.24
C ASP A 13 22.18 -8.04 -10.62
N PHE A 14 21.40 -8.59 -9.72
CA PHE A 14 19.97 -8.84 -9.89
C PHE A 14 19.12 -7.57 -9.86
N ILE A 15 19.53 -6.56 -9.11
CA ILE A 15 18.84 -5.28 -8.97
C ILE A 15 19.22 -4.30 -10.10
N LYS A 16 20.29 -4.55 -10.84
CA LYS A 16 20.84 -3.63 -11.85
C LYS A 16 20.00 -3.47 -13.13
N ASN A 17 19.15 -4.44 -13.46
CA ASN A 17 18.49 -4.52 -14.77
C ASN A 17 16.96 -4.38 -14.73
N ILE A 18 16.42 -3.63 -13.75
CA ILE A 18 14.99 -3.31 -13.75
C ILE A 18 14.77 -2.15 -14.73
N ASN A 19 14.59 -2.49 -16.00
CA ASN A 19 14.10 -1.55 -16.99
C ASN A 19 12.73 -2.04 -17.46
N MET A 20 11.67 -1.44 -16.92
CA MET A 20 10.30 -1.67 -17.40
C MET A 20 10.01 -0.56 -18.40
N GLU A 21 10.26 -0.84 -19.66
CA GLU A 21 9.84 0.03 -20.74
C GLU A 21 8.34 0.30 -20.58
N ASN A 22 7.96 1.57 -20.41
CA ASN A 22 6.59 2.08 -20.24
C ASN A 22 5.99 2.10 -18.81
N LEU A 23 6.72 1.79 -17.73
CA LEU A 23 6.19 2.01 -16.38
C LEU A 23 6.47 3.44 -15.89
N ASP A 24 5.42 4.15 -15.51
CA ASP A 24 5.55 5.45 -14.82
C ASP A 24 5.96 5.23 -13.35
N TYR A 25 7.26 5.20 -13.11
CA TYR A 25 7.84 5.01 -11.77
C TYR A 25 7.40 6.08 -10.77
N SER A 26 7.05 7.29 -11.23
CA SER A 26 6.55 8.36 -10.34
C SER A 26 5.21 8.03 -9.67
N LYS A 27 4.54 6.95 -10.12
CA LYS A 27 3.30 6.42 -9.54
C LYS A 27 3.50 5.07 -8.83
N VAL A 28 4.74 4.65 -8.63
CA VAL A 28 5.06 3.37 -7.97
C VAL A 28 5.49 3.60 -6.53
N ILE A 29 4.89 2.83 -5.62
CA ILE A 29 5.29 2.69 -4.22
C ILE A 29 5.96 1.33 -4.06
N VAL A 30 7.22 1.31 -3.69
CA VAL A 30 7.98 0.05 -3.51
C VAL A 30 7.74 -0.52 -2.12
N ALA A 31 7.22 -1.75 -2.05
CA ALA A 31 6.99 -2.43 -0.77
C ALA A 31 8.27 -3.15 -0.29
N LEU A 32 8.68 -2.84 0.94
CA LEU A 32 9.93 -3.34 1.55
C LEU A 32 9.67 -4.38 2.66
N ASP A 33 8.49 -4.97 2.70
CA ASP A 33 8.02 -5.83 3.80
C ASP A 33 8.91 -7.05 4.09
N ASN A 34 9.59 -7.57 3.08
CA ASN A 34 10.35 -8.84 3.16
C ASN A 34 11.87 -8.64 3.08
N PHE A 35 12.35 -7.41 3.24
CA PHE A 35 13.77 -7.10 3.19
C PHE A 35 14.34 -6.89 4.59
N SER A 36 15.62 -7.26 4.77
CA SER A 36 16.37 -6.83 5.94
C SER A 36 16.58 -5.32 5.90
N VAL A 37 16.80 -4.70 7.05
CA VAL A 37 16.99 -3.25 7.14
C VAL A 37 18.10 -2.74 6.23
N PRO A 38 19.34 -3.32 6.20
CA PRO A 38 20.39 -2.85 5.30
C PRO A 38 20.01 -2.91 3.82
N MET A 39 19.25 -3.94 3.42
CA MET A 39 18.76 -4.08 2.05
C MET A 39 17.68 -3.04 1.72
N ALA A 40 16.76 -2.81 2.64
CA ALA A 40 15.73 -1.79 2.47
C ALA A 40 16.36 -0.41 2.31
N GLU A 41 17.37 -0.06 3.12
CA GLU A 41 18.12 1.20 3.03
C GLU A 41 18.78 1.36 1.66
N GLU A 42 19.43 0.33 1.15
CA GLU A 42 20.07 0.41 -0.17
C GLU A 42 19.07 0.53 -1.32
N ILE A 43 17.93 -0.18 -1.24
CA ILE A 43 16.85 -0.01 -2.21
C ILE A 43 16.31 1.42 -2.18
N MET A 44 16.08 1.97 -0.98
CA MET A 44 15.59 3.33 -0.82
C MET A 44 16.58 4.34 -1.40
N ASP A 45 17.87 4.24 -1.07
CA ASP A 45 18.90 5.14 -1.59
C ASP A 45 19.00 5.11 -3.12
N ARG A 46 18.84 3.93 -3.71
CA ARG A 46 18.92 3.75 -5.16
C ARG A 46 17.71 4.31 -5.91
N TRP A 47 16.51 4.15 -5.37
CA TRP A 47 15.25 4.41 -6.08
C TRP A 47 14.55 5.70 -5.66
N ARG A 48 14.99 6.38 -4.60
CA ARG A 48 14.33 7.56 -4.01
C ARG A 48 14.01 8.70 -4.97
N SER A 49 14.79 8.88 -6.03
CA SER A 49 14.58 9.92 -7.04
C SER A 49 13.65 9.50 -8.18
N GLN A 50 13.30 8.22 -8.27
CA GLN A 50 12.56 7.66 -9.40
C GLN A 50 11.14 7.27 -9.02
N VAL A 51 10.95 6.63 -7.85
CA VAL A 51 9.64 6.13 -7.39
C VAL A 51 8.86 7.17 -6.60
N TYR A 52 7.55 6.98 -6.50
CA TYR A 52 6.70 7.83 -5.66
C TYR A 52 7.09 7.76 -4.18
N GLY A 53 7.39 6.56 -3.67
CA GLY A 53 7.77 6.36 -2.28
C GLY A 53 7.95 4.89 -1.92
N PHE A 54 8.03 4.61 -0.61
CA PHE A 54 8.30 3.29 -0.08
C PHE A 54 7.28 2.90 0.97
N LYS A 55 6.73 1.68 0.86
CA LYS A 55 5.83 1.10 1.85
C LYS A 55 6.65 0.31 2.87
N LEU A 56 6.52 0.68 4.13
CA LEU A 56 7.13 0.01 5.27
C LEU A 56 6.06 -0.68 6.11
N ASN A 57 6.42 -1.82 6.67
CA ASN A 57 5.67 -2.47 7.73
C ASN A 57 6.29 -2.15 9.12
N HIS A 58 5.74 -2.73 10.17
CA HIS A 58 6.17 -2.51 11.55
C HIS A 58 7.66 -2.83 11.82
N LEU A 59 8.29 -3.75 11.04
CA LEU A 59 9.69 -4.13 11.22
C LEU A 59 10.65 -3.00 10.82
N LEU A 60 10.24 -2.13 9.91
CA LEU A 60 11.07 -1.01 9.41
C LEU A 60 10.70 0.33 10.04
N TYR A 61 9.73 0.36 10.95
CA TYR A 61 9.27 1.57 11.63
C TYR A 61 10.39 2.43 12.23
N PRO A 62 11.43 1.89 12.90
CA PRO A 62 12.53 2.69 13.47
C PRO A 62 13.30 3.54 12.45
N TYR A 63 13.09 3.30 11.16
CA TYR A 63 13.80 3.96 10.08
C TYR A 63 12.98 5.02 9.35
N VAL A 64 11.71 5.22 9.72
CA VAL A 64 10.80 6.15 9.04
C VAL A 64 11.42 7.54 8.93
N GLY A 65 11.91 8.15 10.02
CA GLY A 65 12.47 9.49 10.01
C GLY A 65 13.85 9.64 9.36
N LYS A 66 14.48 8.56 8.94
CA LYS A 66 15.83 8.57 8.36
C LYS A 66 15.85 8.97 6.88
N TYR A 67 14.74 8.81 6.18
CA TYR A 67 14.63 9.03 4.74
C TYR A 67 13.65 10.15 4.44
N HIS A 68 14.04 11.09 3.58
CA HIS A 68 13.23 12.23 3.13
C HIS A 68 12.32 11.90 1.94
N ASN A 69 11.95 10.64 1.80
CA ASN A 69 11.05 10.18 0.74
C ASN A 69 9.65 9.95 1.30
N LYS A 70 8.67 9.87 0.40
CA LYS A 70 7.30 9.57 0.78
C LYS A 70 7.20 8.18 1.41
N ILE A 71 7.08 8.14 2.71
CA ILE A 71 7.04 6.93 3.52
C ILE A 71 5.59 6.57 3.82
N PHE A 72 5.21 5.40 3.39
CA PHE A 72 3.91 4.80 3.59
C PHE A 72 3.96 3.71 4.66
N CYS A 73 3.37 3.95 5.83
CA CYS A 73 3.25 3.01 6.94
C CYS A 73 1.98 2.16 6.78
N ASP A 74 2.14 0.91 6.38
CA ASP A 74 1.03 -0.01 6.14
C ASP A 74 0.64 -0.78 7.41
N TYR A 75 0.03 -0.06 8.38
CA TYR A 75 -0.32 -0.58 9.71
C TYR A 75 -1.74 -1.09 9.84
N LYS A 76 -2.63 -0.68 8.92
CA LYS A 76 -4.06 -1.00 8.96
C LYS A 76 -4.65 -0.76 10.35
N LEU A 77 -4.42 0.47 10.87
CA LEU A 77 -4.80 0.84 12.24
C LEU A 77 -6.25 0.44 12.54
N PHE A 78 -6.41 -0.34 13.59
CA PHE A 78 -7.69 -0.83 14.08
C PHE A 78 -7.65 -0.90 15.60
N ASP A 79 -8.09 0.19 16.24
CA ASP A 79 -8.01 0.33 17.71
C ASP A 79 -9.00 1.39 18.22
N ILE A 80 -9.02 1.62 19.51
CA ILE A 80 -9.77 2.72 20.12
C ILE A 80 -9.20 4.08 19.67
N PRO A 81 -10.02 5.16 19.66
CA PRO A 81 -9.62 6.46 19.12
C PRO A 81 -8.30 6.98 19.67
N ASN A 82 -8.11 6.95 20.98
CA ASN A 82 -6.92 7.50 21.64
C ASN A 82 -5.63 6.78 21.20
N THR A 83 -5.66 5.44 21.11
CA THR A 83 -4.51 4.65 20.65
C THR A 83 -4.16 5.00 19.20
N MET A 84 -5.17 5.10 18.33
CA MET A 84 -4.95 5.45 16.92
C MET A 84 -4.37 6.86 16.78
N CYS A 85 -4.86 7.83 17.53
CA CYS A 85 -4.30 9.20 17.56
C CYS A 85 -2.83 9.19 17.98
N THR A 86 -2.51 8.52 19.08
CA THR A 86 -1.12 8.42 19.56
C THR A 86 -0.18 7.82 18.51
N VAL A 87 -0.62 6.77 17.81
CA VAL A 87 0.19 6.16 16.73
C VAL A 87 0.38 7.14 15.57
N ILE A 88 -0.67 7.85 15.15
CA ILE A 88 -0.59 8.82 14.06
C ILE A 88 0.33 9.99 14.42
N GLU A 89 0.24 10.53 15.63
CA GLU A 89 1.13 11.59 16.11
C GLU A 89 2.61 11.16 16.10
N HIS A 90 2.86 9.92 16.51
CA HIS A 90 4.19 9.32 16.42
C HIS A 90 4.67 9.20 14.98
N LEU A 91 3.80 8.78 14.05
CA LEU A 91 4.13 8.66 12.63
C LEU A 91 4.45 10.01 12.00
N ILE A 92 3.63 11.04 12.29
CA ILE A 92 3.87 12.41 11.81
C ILE A 92 5.22 12.93 12.31
N THR A 93 5.48 12.79 13.62
CA THR A 93 6.74 13.23 14.26
C THR A 93 7.96 12.50 13.68
N SER A 94 7.77 11.24 13.28
CA SER A 94 8.82 10.41 12.66
C SER A 94 8.99 10.68 11.16
N GLY A 95 8.18 11.53 10.53
CA GLY A 95 8.28 11.89 9.11
C GLY A 95 7.60 10.91 8.16
N ALA A 96 6.59 10.17 8.61
CA ALA A 96 5.74 9.39 7.72
C ALA A 96 4.79 10.28 6.92
N ASP A 97 4.58 9.96 5.64
CA ASP A 97 3.69 10.72 4.74
C ASP A 97 2.31 10.08 4.63
N MET A 98 2.21 8.77 4.82
CA MET A 98 0.98 8.01 4.62
C MET A 98 0.84 6.91 5.67
N VAL A 99 -0.40 6.62 6.08
CA VAL A 99 -0.74 5.51 6.99
C VAL A 99 -2.05 4.85 6.58
N THR A 100 -2.14 3.53 6.69
CA THR A 100 -3.39 2.80 6.48
C THR A 100 -4.22 2.71 7.76
N VAL A 101 -5.53 2.88 7.59
CA VAL A 101 -6.56 2.76 8.63
C VAL A 101 -7.63 1.78 8.15
N HIS A 102 -8.03 0.82 8.98
CA HIS A 102 -9.06 -0.13 8.63
C HIS A 102 -10.45 0.50 8.77
N MET A 103 -11.26 0.47 7.70
CA MET A 103 -12.56 1.17 7.66
C MET A 103 -13.69 0.43 8.39
N THR A 104 -13.41 -0.75 8.96
CA THR A 104 -14.32 -1.44 9.89
C THR A 104 -14.23 -0.92 11.32
N ASN A 105 -13.35 0.05 11.59
CA ASN A 105 -13.41 0.82 12.84
C ASN A 105 -14.79 1.46 13.03
N ASN A 106 -15.18 1.68 14.27
CA ASN A 106 -16.42 2.41 14.54
C ASN A 106 -16.31 3.87 14.01
N LYS A 107 -17.46 4.45 13.68
CA LYS A 107 -17.55 5.79 13.10
C LYS A 107 -16.78 6.85 13.91
N LYS A 108 -16.92 6.83 15.24
CA LYS A 108 -16.24 7.79 16.14
C LYS A 108 -14.72 7.70 16.03
N SER A 109 -14.16 6.48 15.91
CA SER A 109 -12.72 6.31 15.73
C SER A 109 -12.24 6.96 14.43
N ILE A 110 -12.97 6.76 13.33
CA ILE A 110 -12.63 7.37 12.03
C ILE A 110 -12.76 8.90 12.08
N GLU A 111 -13.85 9.43 12.63
CA GLU A 111 -14.09 10.88 12.76
C GLU A 111 -12.99 11.59 13.57
N THR A 112 -12.46 10.92 14.60
CA THR A 112 -11.37 11.48 15.40
C THR A 112 -10.08 11.69 14.58
N LEU A 113 -9.86 10.90 13.53
CA LEU A 113 -8.65 11.01 12.71
C LEU A 113 -8.68 12.20 11.73
N LYS A 114 -9.85 12.80 11.48
CA LYS A 114 -10.00 13.94 10.58
C LYS A 114 -9.05 15.09 10.90
N GLN A 115 -8.74 15.32 12.17
CA GLN A 115 -7.83 16.36 12.62
C GLN A 115 -6.41 16.25 12.04
N TYR A 116 -5.99 15.03 11.65
CA TYR A 116 -4.65 14.78 11.08
C TYR A 116 -4.61 14.78 9.56
N SER A 117 -5.73 15.00 8.88
CA SER A 117 -5.85 14.88 7.41
C SER A 117 -4.96 15.85 6.63
N GLN A 118 -4.48 16.93 7.26
CA GLN A 118 -3.56 17.88 6.64
C GLN A 118 -2.08 17.55 6.92
N ASP A 119 -1.80 16.74 7.93
CA ASP A 119 -0.44 16.43 8.39
C ASP A 119 0.06 15.10 7.83
N ILE A 120 -0.85 14.13 7.63
CA ILE A 120 -0.53 12.80 7.09
C ILE A 120 -1.66 12.32 6.18
N LYS A 121 -1.33 11.66 5.08
CA LYS A 121 -2.29 11.06 4.17
C LYS A 121 -2.90 9.80 4.77
N LEU A 122 -4.16 9.88 5.19
CA LEU A 122 -4.92 8.74 5.67
C LEU A 122 -5.38 7.89 4.46
N LEU A 123 -5.10 6.60 4.49
CA LEU A 123 -5.49 5.64 3.44
C LEU A 123 -6.43 4.60 4.04
N GLY A 124 -7.66 4.52 3.54
CA GLY A 124 -8.64 3.57 4.04
C GLY A 124 -8.44 2.16 3.47
N VAL A 125 -8.48 1.14 4.33
CA VAL A 125 -8.55 -0.27 3.96
C VAL A 125 -9.95 -0.77 4.24
N THR A 126 -10.72 -1.07 3.19
CA THR A 126 -12.10 -1.55 3.31
C THR A 126 -12.15 -3.06 3.45
N VAL A 127 -11.62 -3.74 2.43
CA VAL A 127 -11.52 -5.19 2.33
C VAL A 127 -10.08 -5.53 2.01
N LEU A 128 -9.56 -6.60 2.58
CA LEU A 128 -8.22 -7.05 2.24
C LEU A 128 -8.19 -7.52 0.78
N THR A 129 -7.21 -7.08 0.03
CA THR A 129 -7.12 -7.34 -1.42
C THR A 129 -6.88 -8.82 -1.79
N SER A 130 -6.63 -9.67 -0.79
CA SER A 130 -6.55 -11.13 -0.93
C SER A 130 -7.91 -11.83 -0.80
N TRP A 131 -8.96 -11.13 -0.33
CA TRP A 131 -10.27 -11.71 -0.09
C TRP A 131 -11.10 -11.73 -1.38
N ASP A 132 -11.87 -12.81 -1.55
CA ASP A 132 -12.88 -12.92 -2.59
C ASP A 132 -14.29 -12.51 -2.07
N ASN A 133 -15.30 -12.64 -2.93
CA ASN A 133 -16.67 -12.29 -2.55
C ASN A 133 -17.25 -13.19 -1.46
N GLU A 134 -16.82 -14.45 -1.38
CA GLU A 134 -17.25 -15.39 -0.35
C GLU A 134 -16.67 -15.00 1.01
N ASP A 135 -15.38 -14.68 1.07
CA ASP A 135 -14.71 -14.16 2.28
C ASP A 135 -15.42 -12.89 2.79
N VAL A 136 -15.70 -11.95 1.87
CA VAL A 136 -16.38 -10.69 2.21
C VAL A 136 -17.78 -10.96 2.77
N ASN A 137 -18.55 -11.83 2.13
CA ASN A 137 -19.89 -12.18 2.60
C ASN A 137 -19.84 -12.88 3.96
N ASN A 138 -18.92 -13.81 4.16
CA ASN A 138 -18.77 -14.54 5.41
C ASN A 138 -18.40 -13.63 6.59
N VAL A 139 -17.56 -12.63 6.37
CA VAL A 139 -17.08 -11.75 7.45
C VAL A 139 -18.02 -10.56 7.67
N TYR A 140 -18.54 -9.96 6.59
CA TYR A 140 -19.30 -8.70 6.69
C TYR A 140 -20.80 -8.87 6.44
N ASN A 141 -21.27 -10.05 6.06
CA ASN A 141 -22.65 -10.31 5.62
C ASN A 141 -23.11 -9.24 4.60
N SER A 142 -22.25 -8.94 3.63
CA SER A 142 -22.43 -7.84 2.67
C SER A 142 -21.71 -8.15 1.37
N SER A 143 -22.04 -7.43 0.29
CA SER A 143 -21.29 -7.49 -0.96
C SER A 143 -20.04 -6.61 -0.91
N LEU A 144 -19.06 -6.93 -1.74
CA LEU A 144 -17.84 -6.14 -1.94
C LEU A 144 -18.17 -4.68 -2.30
N GLU A 145 -19.09 -4.49 -3.25
CA GLU A 145 -19.56 -3.17 -3.67
C GLU A 145 -20.15 -2.36 -2.49
N SER A 146 -21.01 -2.99 -1.69
CA SER A 146 -21.61 -2.33 -0.52
C SER A 146 -20.56 -1.95 0.54
N CYS A 147 -19.56 -2.81 0.76
CA CYS A 147 -18.44 -2.52 1.66
C CYS A 147 -17.64 -1.30 1.19
N TYR A 148 -17.29 -1.24 -0.10
CA TYR A 148 -16.59 -0.09 -0.67
C TYR A 148 -17.41 1.19 -0.60
N ASN A 149 -18.66 1.17 -1.07
CA ASN A 149 -19.50 2.37 -1.14
C ASN A 149 -19.71 3.01 0.24
N ARG A 150 -20.01 2.21 1.26
CA ARG A 150 -20.14 2.69 2.65
C ARG A 150 -18.83 3.28 3.18
N SER A 151 -17.70 2.65 2.87
CA SER A 151 -16.39 3.11 3.34
C SER A 151 -15.96 4.38 2.63
N ILE A 152 -16.29 4.55 1.35
CA ILE A 152 -15.97 5.75 0.56
C ILE A 152 -16.64 6.98 1.17
N ASP A 153 -17.92 6.92 1.48
CA ASP A 153 -18.63 8.05 2.10
C ASP A 153 -17.96 8.45 3.43
N LEU A 154 -17.63 7.45 4.25
CA LEU A 154 -16.97 7.71 5.53
C LEU A 154 -15.56 8.29 5.35
N MET A 155 -14.80 7.84 4.35
CA MET A 155 -13.47 8.38 4.03
C MET A 155 -13.53 9.82 3.54
N GLU A 156 -14.44 10.12 2.59
CA GLU A 156 -14.60 11.49 2.03
C GLU A 156 -15.03 12.48 3.11
N ASP A 157 -16.00 12.13 3.95
CA ASP A 157 -16.47 12.95 5.06
C ASP A 157 -15.36 13.29 6.09
N ASN A 158 -14.35 12.43 6.19
CA ASN A 158 -13.28 12.53 7.18
C ASN A 158 -11.91 12.89 6.59
N GLY A 159 -11.86 13.36 5.33
CA GLY A 159 -10.66 13.93 4.73
C GLY A 159 -9.57 12.91 4.44
N PHE A 160 -9.92 11.65 4.19
CA PHE A 160 -8.95 10.66 3.74
C PHE A 160 -8.41 11.03 2.35
N TYR A 161 -7.14 10.78 2.15
CA TYR A 161 -6.48 11.03 0.87
C TYR A 161 -6.84 9.98 -0.18
N GLY A 162 -6.99 8.72 0.25
CA GLY A 162 -7.22 7.63 -0.68
C GLY A 162 -7.60 6.32 -0.02
N MET A 163 -7.66 5.28 -0.82
CA MET A 163 -8.06 3.95 -0.41
C MET A 163 -7.14 2.87 -1.00
N ILE A 164 -6.99 1.78 -0.27
CA ILE A 164 -6.34 0.56 -0.76
C ILE A 164 -7.41 -0.32 -1.39
N CYS A 165 -7.22 -0.71 -2.64
CA CYS A 165 -8.15 -1.58 -3.37
C CYS A 165 -7.41 -2.44 -4.40
N SER A 166 -7.96 -3.61 -4.71
CA SER A 166 -7.44 -4.41 -5.83
C SER A 166 -7.76 -3.73 -7.17
N PRO A 167 -6.88 -3.81 -8.19
CA PRO A 167 -7.24 -3.36 -9.53
C PRO A 167 -8.54 -3.99 -10.07
N GLN A 168 -8.82 -5.22 -9.66
CA GLN A 168 -10.04 -5.94 -10.06
C GLN A 168 -11.31 -5.36 -9.43
N ASP A 169 -11.21 -4.64 -8.30
CA ASP A 169 -12.34 -4.04 -7.61
C ASP A 169 -12.72 -2.66 -8.17
N LEU A 170 -11.85 -2.06 -8.97
CA LEU A 170 -12.05 -0.69 -9.48
C LEU A 170 -13.35 -0.53 -10.28
N SER A 171 -13.82 -1.60 -10.92
CA SER A 171 -15.08 -1.60 -11.68
C SER A 171 -16.34 -1.52 -10.82
N VAL A 172 -16.26 -1.92 -9.55
CA VAL A 172 -17.42 -1.90 -8.60
C VAL A 172 -17.34 -0.72 -7.62
N ILE A 173 -16.25 0.05 -7.66
CA ILE A 173 -16.08 1.24 -6.84
C ILE A 173 -16.81 2.41 -7.49
N LYS A 174 -17.72 3.04 -6.74
CA LYS A 174 -18.44 4.24 -7.22
C LYS A 174 -17.46 5.38 -7.53
N HIS A 175 -17.90 6.35 -8.32
CA HIS A 175 -17.12 7.56 -8.58
C HIS A 175 -16.75 8.28 -7.26
N THR A 176 -15.46 8.58 -7.10
CA THR A 176 -14.90 9.20 -5.89
C THR A 176 -13.65 10.02 -6.23
N SER A 177 -13.38 11.05 -5.44
CA SER A 177 -12.16 11.85 -5.49
C SER A 177 -10.97 11.17 -4.80
N LEU A 178 -11.21 10.12 -4.01
CA LEU A 178 -10.17 9.37 -3.30
C LEU A 178 -9.18 8.74 -4.27
N LYS A 179 -7.89 8.82 -3.94
CA LYS A 179 -6.84 8.14 -4.69
C LYS A 179 -6.91 6.63 -4.52
N LYS A 180 -6.80 5.89 -5.61
CA LYS A 180 -6.82 4.42 -5.63
C LYS A 180 -5.38 3.92 -5.62
N ILE A 181 -4.98 3.33 -4.49
CA ILE A 181 -3.65 2.76 -4.29
C ILE A 181 -3.76 1.25 -4.39
N CYS A 182 -3.21 0.67 -5.46
CA CYS A 182 -3.44 -0.73 -5.84
C CYS A 182 -2.21 -1.61 -5.61
N PRO A 183 -2.26 -2.52 -4.62
CA PRO A 183 -1.29 -3.61 -4.49
C PRO A 183 -1.63 -4.78 -5.44
N GLY A 184 -0.83 -5.86 -5.37
CA GLY A 184 -1.08 -7.06 -6.18
C GLY A 184 -0.62 -6.94 -7.63
N ILE A 185 0.29 -6.03 -7.92
CA ILE A 185 0.81 -5.81 -9.27
C ILE A 185 1.88 -6.85 -9.61
N ARG A 186 1.77 -7.47 -10.79
CA ARG A 186 2.72 -8.43 -11.35
C ARG A 186 3.18 -7.99 -12.73
N LEU A 187 4.46 -8.20 -13.01
CA LEU A 187 5.06 -7.91 -14.31
C LEU A 187 4.94 -9.12 -15.25
N THR A 188 4.97 -10.32 -14.68
CA THR A 188 4.78 -11.58 -15.37
C THR A 188 3.77 -12.44 -14.63
N PRO A 189 2.93 -13.22 -15.33
CA PRO A 189 2.08 -14.22 -14.70
C PRO A 189 2.96 -15.21 -13.91
N GLY A 190 2.71 -15.36 -12.61
CA GLY A 190 3.48 -16.25 -11.73
C GLY A 190 2.57 -16.98 -10.76
N ILE A 191 3.07 -18.09 -10.21
CA ILE A 191 2.40 -18.87 -9.16
C ILE A 191 2.84 -18.26 -7.83
N ASP A 192 1.96 -17.53 -7.18
CA ASP A 192 2.20 -16.88 -5.89
C ASP A 192 0.96 -17.01 -4.98
N ASP A 193 1.16 -16.71 -3.70
CA ASP A 193 0.13 -16.67 -2.64
C ASP A 193 -0.95 -15.58 -2.84
N GLN A 194 -0.78 -14.68 -3.81
CA GLN A 194 -1.79 -13.68 -4.16
C GLN A 194 -2.66 -14.16 -5.32
N VAL A 195 -3.92 -14.44 -5.00
CA VAL A 195 -4.93 -14.93 -5.95
C VAL A 195 -5.36 -13.82 -6.94
N ARG A 196 -5.32 -12.55 -6.53
CA ARG A 196 -5.86 -11.40 -7.29
C ARG A 196 -4.73 -10.50 -7.76
N THR A 197 -4.18 -10.77 -8.94
CA THR A 197 -3.06 -10.01 -9.53
C THR A 197 -3.45 -9.36 -10.86
N SER A 198 -2.78 -8.25 -11.21
CA SER A 198 -2.95 -7.51 -12.46
C SER A 198 -1.60 -7.00 -12.97
N SER A 199 -1.46 -6.73 -14.28
CA SER A 199 -0.31 -5.98 -14.77
C SER A 199 -0.42 -4.50 -14.39
N ALA A 200 0.71 -3.78 -14.44
CA ALA A 200 0.72 -2.34 -14.19
C ALA A 200 -0.17 -1.58 -15.19
N GLU A 201 -0.10 -1.93 -16.47
CA GLU A 201 -0.92 -1.33 -17.53
C GLU A 201 -2.41 -1.58 -17.29
N GLN A 202 -2.80 -2.81 -16.97
CA GLN A 202 -4.19 -3.15 -16.64
C GLN A 202 -4.70 -2.35 -15.44
N ALA A 203 -3.90 -2.22 -14.38
CA ALA A 203 -4.26 -1.48 -13.19
C ALA A 203 -4.47 0.02 -13.47
N PHE A 204 -3.56 0.65 -14.23
CA PHE A 204 -3.73 2.05 -14.63
C PHE A 204 -4.93 2.26 -15.55
N SER A 205 -5.12 1.35 -16.52
CA SER A 205 -6.28 1.40 -17.42
C SER A 205 -7.61 1.25 -16.67
N ALA A 206 -7.61 0.48 -15.58
CA ALA A 206 -8.78 0.34 -14.71
C ALA A 206 -9.00 1.56 -13.79
N GLY A 207 -8.05 2.50 -13.70
CA GLY A 207 -8.17 3.74 -12.93
C GLY A 207 -7.38 3.79 -11.63
N ALA A 208 -6.34 2.95 -11.45
CA ALA A 208 -5.41 3.09 -10.34
C ALA A 208 -4.62 4.40 -10.43
N ASP A 209 -4.48 5.12 -9.30
CA ASP A 209 -3.64 6.32 -9.21
C ASP A 209 -2.20 5.96 -8.87
N TYR A 210 -2.00 4.97 -7.99
CA TYR A 210 -0.69 4.48 -7.56
C TYR A 210 -0.66 2.96 -7.50
N LEU A 211 0.50 2.38 -7.76
CA LEU A 211 0.75 0.94 -7.66
C LEU A 211 1.66 0.64 -6.48
N VAL A 212 1.32 -0.38 -5.68
CA VAL A 212 2.22 -0.92 -4.67
C VAL A 212 2.85 -2.21 -5.19
N MET A 213 4.16 -2.20 -5.36
CA MET A 213 4.93 -3.29 -5.95
C MET A 213 5.99 -3.78 -4.96
N GLY A 214 5.96 -5.06 -4.64
CA GLY A 214 6.95 -5.73 -3.79
C GLY A 214 7.88 -6.61 -4.61
N ARG A 215 7.79 -7.94 -4.43
CA ARG A 215 8.62 -8.93 -5.14
C ARG A 215 8.68 -8.74 -6.65
N SER A 216 7.57 -8.37 -7.27
CA SER A 216 7.50 -8.12 -8.72
C SER A 216 8.36 -6.95 -9.18
N PHE A 217 8.60 -5.96 -8.33
CA PHE A 217 9.48 -4.83 -8.65
C PHE A 217 10.94 -5.28 -8.85
N PHE A 218 11.34 -6.37 -8.18
CA PHE A 218 12.71 -6.87 -8.19
C PHE A 218 12.90 -8.12 -9.06
N ASN A 219 11.84 -8.81 -9.46
CA ASN A 219 11.89 -10.08 -10.17
C ASN A 219 11.68 -9.93 -11.69
N ASN A 220 12.52 -9.17 -12.36
CA ASN A 220 12.58 -9.18 -13.81
C ASN A 220 13.55 -10.29 -14.27
N LYS A 221 13.13 -11.56 -14.19
CA LYS A 221 13.77 -12.64 -14.93
C LYS A 221 12.99 -12.86 -16.23
N GLN A 222 13.59 -12.48 -17.34
CA GLN A 222 13.39 -13.21 -18.58
C GLN A 222 14.06 -14.57 -18.48
#